data_588e1c6999264fde6311443d2765f229
#
_entry.id   588e1c6999264fde6311443d2765f229
#
_cell.length_a   1.000
_cell.length_b   1.000
_cell.length_c   1.000
_cell.angle_alpha   90.00
_cell.angle_beta   90.00
_cell.angle_gamma   90.00
#
_symmetry.space_group_name_H-M   'P 1'
#
loop_
_entity.id
_entity.type
_entity.pdbx_description
1 polymer ?
#
loop_
_entity_poly.entity_id
_entity_poly.type
_entity_poly.pdbx_seq_one_letter_code
_entity_poly.pdbx_strand_id
1 'polypeptide(L)'
;MATTNNVGRISQVIGAVVDVTFPDALPAILSALETSNNGQRLVLEVAQHLGENTVRTIAMDSTDGLTRGQEVTDTGAQIRVPVGPATLGRILNVVGEPIDERGPVATTVTAPIHAKAPEFVDQSTESSILVTGIKVIDLLAPYAKGGKIGLFGGAGVGKTVLIQELINNIAKGHGGTSVFAGVGERTREGNDLYHEFLDAGVIAKDADGNAISEGSKVALVYGQMNEPPGARARVALSGLTIAEYFRDQEGQDVLFFVDNNFRFTQAGAEVSALLGRIPSAVGYQPTLATDMGALQERITSTNKGSITSVQAVYVPADDLTDPAPATSFAHLDATTVLNRAISELGIYPAVDPLDSTSRVLEPRVVGQEHYETARAVQSILQKYKSLQDIIAILGMDELSEEDKLTVMRARKIQKFLSQPFHVAEVFTGISGKFVQIEDTVKSFKAVVEGEYDHLPENAFYMVGGIDEAIENAKKLAAEAA
;
A
#
# COMPACT_ATOMS: atom_id res chain seq x y z
N MET A 1 -40.11 9.06 -14.37
CA MET A 1 -39.85 10.37 -15.00
C MET A 1 -38.62 10.16 -15.86
N ALA A 2 -38.71 10.37 -17.18
CA ALA A 2 -37.53 10.35 -18.04
C ALA A 2 -36.62 11.51 -17.60
N THR A 3 -35.45 11.18 -17.11
CA THR A 3 -34.40 12.17 -16.85
C THR A 3 -34.01 12.76 -18.19
N THR A 4 -34.45 13.98 -18.50
CA THR A 4 -33.89 14.76 -19.59
C THR A 4 -32.42 14.94 -19.28
N ASN A 5 -31.56 14.28 -20.05
CA ASN A 5 -30.12 14.45 -19.90
C ASN A 5 -29.80 15.94 -20.07
N ASN A 6 -29.19 16.53 -19.04
CA ASN A 6 -28.69 17.90 -19.10
C ASN A 6 -27.45 17.91 -20.01
N VAL A 7 -27.56 18.56 -21.16
CA VAL A 7 -26.52 18.57 -22.20
C VAL A 7 -25.91 19.98 -22.31
N GLY A 8 -24.61 20.02 -22.08
CA GLY A 8 -23.79 21.22 -22.28
C GLY A 8 -22.95 21.15 -23.53
N ARG A 9 -22.18 22.21 -23.78
CA ARG A 9 -21.25 22.33 -24.91
C ARG A 9 -19.88 22.82 -24.41
N ILE A 10 -18.84 22.26 -24.97
CA ILE A 10 -17.46 22.69 -24.68
C ILE A 10 -17.30 24.14 -25.15
N SER A 11 -16.92 25.02 -24.23
CA SER A 11 -16.60 26.40 -24.49
C SER A 11 -15.10 26.63 -24.70
N GLN A 12 -14.27 25.91 -23.94
CA GLN A 12 -12.81 26.03 -23.97
C GLN A 12 -12.13 24.73 -23.53
N VAL A 13 -10.97 24.44 -24.13
CA VAL A 13 -10.06 23.35 -23.72
C VAL A 13 -8.68 23.94 -23.47
N ILE A 14 -8.15 23.73 -22.26
CA ILE A 14 -6.82 24.20 -21.84
C ILE A 14 -6.08 23.01 -21.21
N GLY A 15 -5.35 22.23 -22.00
CA GLY A 15 -4.73 21.01 -21.52
C GLY A 15 -5.75 20.05 -20.94
N ALA A 16 -5.55 19.61 -19.70
CA ALA A 16 -6.49 18.72 -19.01
C ALA A 16 -7.73 19.41 -18.41
N VAL A 17 -7.87 20.72 -18.60
CA VAL A 17 -9.04 21.51 -18.15
C VAL A 17 -9.97 21.74 -19.31
N VAL A 18 -11.25 21.46 -19.11
CA VAL A 18 -12.31 21.67 -20.09
C VAL A 18 -13.44 22.49 -19.46
N ASP A 19 -13.75 23.63 -20.07
CA ASP A 19 -14.88 24.46 -19.65
C ASP A 19 -16.12 24.11 -20.51
N VAL A 20 -17.23 23.85 -19.82
CA VAL A 20 -18.51 23.44 -20.44
C VAL A 20 -19.62 24.38 -20.02
N THR A 21 -20.38 24.87 -21.00
CA THR A 21 -21.55 25.74 -20.76
C THR A 21 -22.84 24.94 -20.85
N PHE A 22 -23.70 25.06 -19.84
CA PHE A 22 -25.00 24.41 -19.79
C PHE A 22 -26.12 25.45 -19.92
N PRO A 23 -27.10 25.23 -20.81
CA PRO A 23 -28.17 26.22 -21.02
C PRO A 23 -29.14 26.33 -19.84
N ASP A 24 -29.41 25.24 -19.14
CA ASP A 24 -30.50 25.16 -18.16
C ASP A 24 -29.99 25.13 -16.72
N ALA A 25 -29.34 24.05 -16.30
CA ALA A 25 -28.89 23.84 -14.94
C ALA A 25 -27.40 23.47 -14.90
N LEU A 26 -26.68 24.03 -13.93
CA LEU A 26 -25.28 23.68 -13.71
C LEU A 26 -25.17 22.32 -13.00
N PRO A 27 -24.31 21.42 -13.50
CA PRO A 27 -23.93 20.22 -12.77
C PRO A 27 -23.31 20.56 -11.40
N ALA A 28 -23.55 19.71 -10.42
CA ALA A 28 -22.94 19.89 -9.10
C ALA A 28 -21.43 19.69 -9.15
N ILE A 29 -20.70 20.27 -8.20
CA ILE A 29 -19.28 20.01 -8.01
C ILE A 29 -19.06 18.51 -7.78
N LEU A 30 -18.01 17.94 -8.37
CA LEU A 30 -17.67 16.52 -8.43
C LEU A 30 -18.56 15.66 -9.33
N SER A 31 -19.56 16.22 -9.98
CA SER A 31 -20.34 15.46 -10.98
C SER A 31 -19.45 14.99 -12.12
N ALA A 32 -19.73 13.80 -12.61
CA ALA A 32 -19.12 13.25 -13.81
C ALA A 32 -19.90 13.69 -15.04
N LEU A 33 -19.21 14.31 -15.97
CA LEU A 33 -19.74 14.63 -17.30
C LEU A 33 -19.11 13.67 -18.31
N GLU A 34 -19.83 13.35 -19.37
CA GLU A 34 -19.35 12.44 -20.40
C GLU A 34 -19.41 13.09 -21.78
N THR A 35 -18.35 12.86 -22.54
CA THR A 35 -18.28 13.18 -23.96
C THR A 35 -17.51 12.09 -24.70
N SER A 36 -17.47 12.17 -26.02
CA SER A 36 -16.65 11.27 -26.84
C SER A 36 -15.40 11.98 -27.31
N ASN A 37 -14.26 11.35 -27.18
CA ASN A 37 -13.00 11.80 -27.74
C ASN A 37 -12.45 10.73 -28.69
N ASN A 38 -12.40 11.01 -29.99
CA ASN A 38 -11.97 10.06 -31.02
C ASN A 38 -12.71 8.69 -30.93
N GLY A 39 -14.01 8.73 -30.63
CA GLY A 39 -14.85 7.52 -30.49
C GLY A 39 -14.73 6.78 -29.17
N GLN A 40 -13.90 7.26 -28.25
CA GLN A 40 -13.77 6.72 -26.89
C GLN A 40 -14.52 7.60 -25.89
N ARG A 41 -15.05 6.98 -24.83
CA ARG A 41 -15.70 7.68 -23.72
C ARG A 41 -14.66 8.49 -22.96
N LEU A 42 -14.92 9.77 -22.76
CA LEU A 42 -14.12 10.65 -21.91
C LEU A 42 -14.98 11.17 -20.76
N VAL A 43 -14.50 11.01 -19.54
CA VAL A 43 -15.13 11.53 -18.34
C VAL A 43 -14.44 12.81 -17.89
N LEU A 44 -15.25 13.83 -17.60
CA LEU A 44 -14.83 15.13 -17.08
C LEU A 44 -15.45 15.31 -15.69
N GLU A 45 -14.64 15.59 -14.69
CA GLU A 45 -15.13 15.86 -13.32
C GLU A 45 -15.27 17.37 -13.11
N VAL A 46 -16.44 17.81 -12.66
CA VAL A 46 -16.72 19.22 -12.36
C VAL A 46 -15.91 19.66 -11.14
N ALA A 47 -15.05 20.66 -11.33
CA ALA A 47 -14.16 21.18 -10.30
C ALA A 47 -14.61 22.55 -9.76
N GLN A 48 -15.15 23.41 -10.63
CA GLN A 48 -15.54 24.79 -10.28
C GLN A 48 -16.75 25.26 -11.09
N HIS A 49 -17.55 26.12 -10.50
CA HIS A 49 -18.53 26.95 -11.22
C HIS A 49 -17.88 28.31 -11.52
N LEU A 50 -17.83 28.69 -12.81
CA LEU A 50 -17.21 29.94 -13.25
C LEU A 50 -18.18 31.12 -13.35
N GLY A 51 -19.50 30.89 -13.21
CA GLY A 51 -20.55 31.83 -13.53
C GLY A 51 -20.97 31.67 -14.99
N GLU A 52 -21.97 32.46 -15.40
CA GLU A 52 -22.52 32.48 -16.78
C GLU A 52 -22.84 31.07 -17.32
N ASN A 53 -23.42 30.23 -16.49
CA ASN A 53 -23.79 28.84 -16.79
C ASN A 53 -22.61 27.96 -17.25
N THR A 54 -21.40 28.29 -16.85
CA THR A 54 -20.19 27.57 -17.21
C THR A 54 -19.58 26.88 -16.01
N VAL A 55 -19.19 25.60 -16.20
CA VAL A 55 -18.42 24.81 -15.24
C VAL A 55 -17.03 24.55 -15.77
N ARG A 56 -16.06 24.55 -14.90
CA ARG A 56 -14.70 24.10 -15.18
C ARG A 56 -14.52 22.68 -14.72
N THR A 57 -14.01 21.84 -15.61
CA THR A 57 -13.83 20.41 -15.35
C THR A 57 -12.37 19.98 -15.51
N ILE A 58 -12.03 18.87 -14.88
CA ILE A 58 -10.76 18.17 -15.05
C ILE A 58 -11.02 16.87 -15.78
N ALA A 59 -10.29 16.64 -16.86
CA ALA A 59 -10.40 15.42 -17.65
C ALA A 59 -9.70 14.23 -16.98
N MET A 60 -10.34 13.08 -17.06
CA MET A 60 -9.82 11.81 -16.57
C MET A 60 -8.98 11.04 -17.58
N ASP A 61 -8.92 11.53 -18.81
CA ASP A 61 -8.10 10.99 -19.92
C ASP A 61 -7.69 12.13 -20.84
N SER A 62 -6.98 11.81 -21.94
CA SER A 62 -6.53 12.82 -22.93
C SER A 62 -7.67 13.66 -23.48
N THR A 63 -7.42 14.95 -23.58
CA THR A 63 -8.32 15.93 -24.21
C THR A 63 -7.98 16.20 -25.67
N ASP A 64 -6.95 15.54 -26.20
CA ASP A 64 -6.50 15.72 -27.58
C ASP A 64 -7.61 15.26 -28.56
N GLY A 65 -8.08 16.19 -29.39
CA GLY A 65 -9.17 15.93 -30.31
C GLY A 65 -10.52 16.53 -29.91
N LEU A 66 -10.65 17.04 -28.66
CA LEU A 66 -11.85 17.78 -28.27
C LEU A 66 -11.98 19.09 -29.03
N THR A 67 -13.21 19.44 -29.42
CA THR A 67 -13.51 20.66 -30.15
C THR A 67 -14.50 21.56 -29.42
N ARG A 68 -14.35 22.86 -29.60
CA ARG A 68 -15.33 23.83 -29.09
C ARG A 68 -16.70 23.58 -29.71
N GLY A 69 -17.74 23.64 -28.90
CA GLY A 69 -19.12 23.39 -29.30
C GLY A 69 -19.54 21.92 -29.25
N GLN A 70 -18.61 21.01 -28.97
CA GLN A 70 -18.89 19.57 -28.79
C GLN A 70 -19.82 19.34 -27.60
N GLU A 71 -20.75 18.40 -27.75
CA GLU A 71 -21.72 18.08 -26.71
C GLU A 71 -21.09 17.30 -25.55
N VAL A 72 -21.54 17.64 -24.37
CA VAL A 72 -21.15 17.01 -23.10
C VAL A 72 -22.39 16.73 -22.28
N THR A 73 -22.57 15.50 -21.84
CA THR A 73 -23.75 15.06 -21.09
C THR A 73 -23.42 15.03 -19.60
N ASP A 74 -24.26 15.64 -18.79
CA ASP A 74 -24.22 15.47 -17.33
C ASP A 74 -24.84 14.13 -16.95
N THR A 75 -24.08 13.29 -16.25
CA THR A 75 -24.58 11.98 -15.78
C THR A 75 -25.51 12.10 -14.58
N GLY A 76 -25.58 13.27 -13.93
CA GLY A 76 -26.32 13.51 -12.71
C GLY A 76 -25.73 12.83 -11.46
N ALA A 77 -24.54 12.27 -11.55
CA ALA A 77 -23.86 11.56 -10.49
C ALA A 77 -22.33 11.83 -10.50
N GLN A 78 -21.68 11.52 -9.42
CA GLN A 78 -20.21 11.49 -9.35
C GLN A 78 -19.63 10.34 -10.17
N ILE A 79 -18.30 10.33 -10.35
CA ILE A 79 -17.59 9.18 -10.91
C ILE A 79 -17.89 7.96 -10.06
N ARG A 80 -18.33 6.87 -10.69
CA ARG A 80 -18.65 5.60 -10.05
C ARG A 80 -17.80 4.50 -10.65
N VAL A 81 -17.32 3.60 -9.80
CA VAL A 81 -16.51 2.46 -10.21
C VAL A 81 -17.22 1.16 -9.85
N PRO A 82 -17.01 0.06 -10.61
CA PRO A 82 -17.52 -1.24 -10.24
C PRO A 82 -16.88 -1.71 -8.94
N VAL A 83 -17.64 -2.39 -8.11
CA VAL A 83 -17.20 -2.92 -6.83
C VAL A 83 -17.65 -4.37 -6.67
N GLY A 84 -17.04 -5.08 -5.74
CA GLY A 84 -17.38 -6.44 -5.40
C GLY A 84 -16.43 -7.50 -5.97
N PRO A 85 -16.74 -8.80 -5.74
CA PRO A 85 -15.85 -9.91 -6.10
C PRO A 85 -15.45 -9.98 -7.59
N ALA A 86 -16.30 -9.47 -8.49
CA ALA A 86 -16.01 -9.44 -9.93
C ALA A 86 -14.83 -8.53 -10.30
N THR A 87 -14.39 -7.64 -9.41
CA THR A 87 -13.21 -6.79 -9.61
C THR A 87 -11.89 -7.51 -9.31
N LEU A 88 -11.93 -8.62 -8.58
CA LEU A 88 -10.73 -9.37 -8.22
C LEU A 88 -10.06 -9.95 -9.47
N GLY A 89 -8.74 -9.87 -9.52
CA GLY A 89 -7.95 -10.31 -10.66
C GLY A 89 -8.09 -9.43 -11.90
N ARG A 90 -8.74 -8.26 -11.80
CA ARG A 90 -8.93 -7.31 -12.89
C ARG A 90 -8.04 -6.09 -12.71
N ILE A 91 -7.71 -5.46 -13.82
CA ILE A 91 -7.03 -4.15 -13.85
C ILE A 91 -8.01 -3.10 -14.37
N LEU A 92 -8.27 -2.10 -13.54
CA LEU A 92 -9.21 -1.03 -13.85
C LEU A 92 -8.47 0.31 -13.95
N ASN A 93 -9.02 1.24 -14.71
CA ASN A 93 -8.57 2.63 -14.72
C ASN A 93 -9.31 3.47 -13.65
N VAL A 94 -9.04 4.76 -13.62
CA VAL A 94 -9.62 5.71 -12.63
C VAL A 94 -11.16 5.77 -12.67
N VAL A 95 -11.78 5.57 -13.80
CA VAL A 95 -13.24 5.56 -13.97
C VAL A 95 -13.85 4.15 -13.87
N GLY A 96 -13.04 3.16 -13.52
CA GLY A 96 -13.48 1.78 -13.32
C GLY A 96 -13.63 0.97 -14.60
N GLU A 97 -13.11 1.43 -15.72
CA GLU A 97 -13.10 0.66 -16.96
C GLU A 97 -11.92 -0.33 -16.95
N PRO A 98 -12.16 -1.59 -17.39
CA PRO A 98 -11.10 -2.57 -17.47
C PRO A 98 -10.08 -2.21 -18.57
N ILE A 99 -8.80 -2.34 -18.23
CA ILE A 99 -7.67 -2.11 -19.14
C ILE A 99 -6.82 -3.37 -19.37
N ASP A 100 -7.35 -4.51 -18.96
CA ASP A 100 -6.71 -5.83 -19.03
C ASP A 100 -7.14 -6.66 -20.26
N GLU A 101 -7.84 -6.03 -21.22
CA GLU A 101 -8.34 -6.66 -22.46
C GLU A 101 -9.26 -7.88 -22.24
N ARG A 102 -9.80 -8.06 -21.04
CA ARG A 102 -10.63 -9.20 -20.65
C ARG A 102 -12.14 -8.91 -20.70
N GLY A 103 -12.53 -7.85 -21.39
CA GLY A 103 -13.94 -7.43 -21.50
C GLY A 103 -14.48 -6.77 -20.23
N PRO A 104 -15.77 -6.43 -20.20
CA PRO A 104 -16.42 -5.73 -19.11
C PRO A 104 -16.32 -6.48 -17.78
N VAL A 105 -16.30 -5.75 -16.66
CA VAL A 105 -16.41 -6.34 -15.32
C VAL A 105 -17.84 -6.91 -15.16
N ALA A 106 -17.96 -8.16 -14.73
CA ALA A 106 -19.23 -8.89 -14.62
C ALA A 106 -20.03 -8.46 -13.37
N THR A 107 -20.28 -7.17 -13.22
CA THR A 107 -21.10 -6.62 -12.13
C THR A 107 -21.87 -5.39 -12.60
N THR A 108 -23.06 -5.20 -12.00
CA THR A 108 -23.83 -3.96 -12.14
C THR A 108 -23.72 -3.08 -10.89
N VAL A 109 -23.08 -3.58 -9.84
CA VAL A 109 -22.89 -2.85 -8.58
C VAL A 109 -21.75 -1.86 -8.73
N THR A 110 -22.03 -0.59 -8.52
CA THR A 110 -21.06 0.50 -8.57
C THR A 110 -21.15 1.36 -7.31
N ALA A 111 -20.07 2.04 -6.98
CA ALA A 111 -20.03 2.99 -5.86
C ALA A 111 -19.31 4.28 -6.27
N PRO A 112 -19.70 5.44 -5.69
CA PRO A 112 -19.06 6.72 -5.98
C PRO A 112 -17.67 6.77 -5.34
N ILE A 113 -16.72 7.39 -6.05
CA ILE A 113 -15.34 7.51 -5.54
C ILE A 113 -15.18 8.57 -4.45
N HIS A 114 -16.05 9.58 -4.42
CA HIS A 114 -16.09 10.62 -3.40
C HIS A 114 -17.09 10.23 -2.30
N ALA A 115 -16.67 9.35 -1.41
CA ALA A 115 -17.44 8.98 -0.24
C ALA A 115 -16.93 9.74 1.00
N LYS A 116 -17.80 9.89 1.99
CA LYS A 116 -17.41 10.39 3.30
C LYS A 116 -16.71 9.30 4.10
N ALA A 117 -15.81 9.72 5.00
CA ALA A 117 -15.28 8.81 6.01
C ALA A 117 -16.42 8.20 6.85
N PRO A 118 -16.25 7.00 7.40
CA PRO A 118 -17.20 6.39 8.32
C PRO A 118 -17.51 7.32 9.48
N GLU A 119 -18.78 7.37 9.89
CA GLU A 119 -19.18 8.19 11.04
C GLU A 119 -18.55 7.64 12.33
N PHE A 120 -18.39 8.51 13.32
CA PHE A 120 -17.76 8.14 14.60
C PHE A 120 -18.43 6.92 15.26
N VAL A 121 -19.75 6.81 15.15
CA VAL A 121 -20.52 5.67 15.70
C VAL A 121 -20.28 4.35 15.00
N ASP A 122 -19.82 4.38 13.75
CA ASP A 122 -19.55 3.19 12.95
C ASP A 122 -18.09 2.72 13.08
N GLN A 123 -17.22 3.55 13.64
CA GLN A 123 -15.82 3.21 13.81
C GLN A 123 -15.61 2.29 15.02
N SER A 124 -14.76 1.28 14.84
CA SER A 124 -14.32 0.43 15.94
C SER A 124 -13.30 1.17 16.79
N THR A 125 -13.49 1.13 18.10
CA THR A 125 -12.55 1.70 19.09
C THR A 125 -11.56 0.65 19.60
N GLU A 126 -11.69 -0.59 19.16
CA GLU A 126 -10.82 -1.69 19.59
C GLU A 126 -9.46 -1.59 18.87
N SER A 127 -8.39 -1.44 19.65
CA SER A 127 -7.04 -1.47 19.16
C SER A 127 -6.54 -2.90 19.11
N SER A 128 -6.44 -3.46 17.91
CA SER A 128 -5.90 -4.80 17.68
C SER A 128 -4.84 -4.76 16.58
N ILE A 129 -3.93 -5.73 16.62
CA ILE A 129 -2.91 -5.88 15.58
C ILE A 129 -3.43 -6.74 14.43
N LEU A 130 -2.98 -6.43 13.22
CA LEU A 130 -3.13 -7.25 12.05
C LEU A 130 -1.92 -8.17 11.95
N VAL A 131 -2.08 -9.44 12.26
CA VAL A 131 -0.98 -10.41 12.17
C VAL A 131 -0.63 -10.64 10.71
N THR A 132 0.59 -10.29 10.33
CA THR A 132 1.07 -10.44 8.94
C THR A 132 1.71 -11.80 8.66
N GLY A 133 2.09 -12.53 9.70
CA GLY A 133 2.85 -13.78 9.59
C GLY A 133 4.33 -13.58 9.25
N ILE A 134 4.79 -12.33 9.24
CA ILE A 134 6.19 -11.94 8.98
C ILE A 134 6.82 -11.51 10.31
N LYS A 135 7.79 -12.30 10.78
CA LYS A 135 8.39 -12.14 12.12
C LYS A 135 8.86 -10.73 12.42
N VAL A 136 9.63 -10.13 11.53
CA VAL A 136 10.23 -8.81 11.77
C VAL A 136 9.16 -7.72 11.90
N ILE A 137 8.08 -7.80 11.13
CA ILE A 137 6.97 -6.85 11.19
C ILE A 137 6.17 -7.07 12.47
N ASP A 138 5.69 -8.29 12.68
CA ASP A 138 4.81 -8.59 13.79
C ASP A 138 5.48 -8.39 15.16
N LEU A 139 6.79 -8.62 15.26
CA LEU A 139 7.53 -8.42 16.49
C LEU A 139 7.86 -6.96 16.78
N LEU A 140 8.43 -6.24 15.80
CA LEU A 140 9.11 -4.96 16.02
C LEU A 140 8.34 -3.74 15.52
N ALA A 141 7.51 -3.91 14.50
CA ALA A 141 6.70 -2.84 13.91
C ALA A 141 5.31 -3.37 13.51
N PRO A 142 4.52 -3.89 14.46
CA PRO A 142 3.23 -4.52 14.17
C PRO A 142 2.25 -3.54 13.54
N TYR A 143 1.44 -4.04 12.61
CA TYR A 143 0.41 -3.27 11.95
C TYR A 143 -0.87 -3.24 12.79
N ALA A 144 -1.44 -2.05 12.96
CA ALA A 144 -2.76 -1.92 13.55
C ALA A 144 -3.84 -2.27 12.52
N LYS A 145 -4.88 -3.00 12.91
CA LYS A 145 -6.08 -3.12 12.09
C LYS A 145 -6.70 -1.74 11.88
N GLY A 146 -7.01 -1.42 10.64
CA GLY A 146 -7.48 -0.08 10.27
C GLY A 146 -6.40 1.00 10.31
N GLY A 147 -5.15 0.62 10.52
CA GLY A 147 -4.00 1.51 10.57
C GLY A 147 -3.47 1.88 9.18
N LYS A 148 -2.61 2.88 9.19
CA LYS A 148 -1.95 3.42 7.99
C LYS A 148 -0.45 3.21 8.14
N ILE A 149 0.11 2.41 7.27
CA ILE A 149 1.53 2.02 7.31
C ILE A 149 2.27 2.71 6.16
N GLY A 150 3.32 3.45 6.48
CA GLY A 150 4.25 3.96 5.49
C GLY A 150 5.29 2.91 5.13
N LEU A 151 5.43 2.61 3.85
CA LEU A 151 6.45 1.72 3.33
C LEU A 151 7.54 2.54 2.65
N PHE A 152 8.74 2.46 3.20
CA PHE A 152 9.93 3.16 2.71
C PHE A 152 10.93 2.17 2.16
N GLY A 153 11.58 2.51 1.07
CA GLY A 153 12.63 1.68 0.50
C GLY A 153 12.98 2.09 -0.92
N GLY A 154 14.26 2.02 -1.23
CA GLY A 154 14.78 2.25 -2.57
C GLY A 154 14.43 1.11 -3.55
N ALA A 155 14.90 1.24 -4.78
CA ALA A 155 14.76 0.19 -5.77
C ALA A 155 15.58 -1.06 -5.39
N GLY A 156 15.04 -2.25 -5.66
CA GLY A 156 15.76 -3.52 -5.52
C GLY A 156 15.90 -4.05 -4.09
N VAL A 157 15.17 -3.51 -3.10
CA VAL A 157 15.20 -3.98 -1.71
C VAL A 157 14.09 -4.98 -1.37
N GLY A 158 13.30 -5.42 -2.37
CA GLY A 158 12.25 -6.40 -2.19
C GLY A 158 10.88 -5.82 -1.82
N LYS A 159 10.61 -4.54 -2.12
CA LYS A 159 9.31 -3.90 -1.86
C LYS A 159 8.14 -4.68 -2.46
N THR A 160 8.23 -5.02 -3.74
CA THR A 160 7.18 -5.75 -4.45
C THR A 160 6.93 -7.13 -3.85
N VAL A 161 8.00 -7.87 -3.55
CA VAL A 161 7.90 -9.22 -2.95
C VAL A 161 7.25 -9.16 -1.57
N LEU A 162 7.57 -8.13 -0.78
CA LEU A 162 6.91 -7.90 0.51
C LEU A 162 5.41 -7.63 0.35
N ILE A 163 5.02 -6.78 -0.61
CA ILE A 163 3.62 -6.49 -0.91
C ILE A 163 2.87 -7.77 -1.31
N GLN A 164 3.45 -8.58 -2.18
CA GLN A 164 2.88 -9.86 -2.62
C GLN A 164 2.67 -10.82 -1.44
N GLU A 165 3.67 -10.93 -0.56
CA GLU A 165 3.57 -11.80 0.61
C GLU A 165 2.51 -11.31 1.60
N LEU A 166 2.41 -10.01 1.82
CA LEU A 166 1.34 -9.44 2.65
C LEU A 166 -0.05 -9.78 2.10
N ILE A 167 -0.26 -9.61 0.79
CA ILE A 167 -1.53 -9.97 0.14
C ILE A 167 -1.83 -11.46 0.31
N ASN A 168 -0.84 -12.30 0.05
CA ASN A 168 -0.99 -13.75 0.18
C ASN A 168 -1.32 -14.15 1.63
N ASN A 169 -0.62 -13.57 2.60
CA ASN A 169 -0.79 -13.90 4.01
C ASN A 169 -2.12 -13.41 4.58
N ILE A 170 -2.59 -12.24 4.17
CA ILE A 170 -3.91 -11.75 4.55
C ILE A 170 -5.02 -12.64 3.99
N ALA A 171 -4.91 -13.07 2.76
CA ALA A 171 -5.89 -13.98 2.18
C ALA A 171 -5.91 -15.34 2.88
N LYS A 172 -4.74 -15.89 3.24
CA LYS A 172 -4.63 -17.19 3.93
C LYS A 172 -4.96 -17.11 5.42
N GLY A 173 -4.47 -16.08 6.10
CA GLY A 173 -4.61 -15.94 7.56
C GLY A 173 -5.93 -15.34 8.00
N HIS A 174 -6.51 -14.44 7.20
CA HIS A 174 -7.70 -13.67 7.57
C HIS A 174 -8.87 -13.85 6.59
N GLY A 175 -8.67 -14.53 5.46
CA GLY A 175 -9.69 -14.68 4.42
C GLY A 175 -10.05 -13.37 3.72
N GLY A 176 -9.26 -12.32 3.91
CA GLY A 176 -9.47 -10.99 3.35
C GLY A 176 -8.96 -10.85 1.93
N THR A 177 -9.49 -9.85 1.25
CA THR A 177 -9.02 -9.43 -0.07
C THR A 177 -8.16 -8.18 0.02
N SER A 178 -7.48 -7.85 -1.07
CA SER A 178 -6.62 -6.67 -1.15
C SER A 178 -6.97 -5.86 -2.38
N VAL A 179 -6.68 -4.56 -2.31
CA VAL A 179 -6.77 -3.66 -3.46
C VAL A 179 -5.44 -2.92 -3.59
N PHE A 180 -4.91 -2.89 -4.81
CA PHE A 180 -3.68 -2.18 -5.13
C PHE A 180 -3.99 -1.00 -6.05
N ALA A 181 -3.68 0.22 -5.61
CA ALA A 181 -3.79 1.44 -6.38
C ALA A 181 -2.41 1.89 -6.85
N GLY A 182 -2.15 1.80 -8.15
CA GLY A 182 -0.96 2.33 -8.79
C GLY A 182 -1.16 3.80 -9.14
N VAL A 183 -0.46 4.69 -8.45
CA VAL A 183 -0.63 6.13 -8.55
C VAL A 183 0.63 6.79 -9.10
N GLY A 184 0.60 7.20 -10.35
CA GLY A 184 1.67 7.97 -10.97
C GLY A 184 3.01 7.24 -11.09
N GLU A 185 3.03 5.93 -11.03
CA GLU A 185 4.21 5.10 -11.21
C GLU A 185 4.39 4.68 -12.68
N ARG A 186 5.46 3.99 -13.00
CA ARG A 186 5.76 3.56 -14.37
C ARG A 186 4.79 2.48 -14.81
N THR A 187 4.21 2.63 -15.99
CA THR A 187 3.29 1.63 -16.58
C THR A 187 3.93 0.25 -16.68
N ARG A 188 5.22 0.18 -17.01
CA ARG A 188 5.96 -1.07 -17.07
C ARG A 188 5.98 -1.79 -15.72
N GLU A 189 6.25 -1.06 -14.64
CA GLU A 189 6.27 -1.63 -13.28
C GLU A 189 4.90 -2.18 -12.86
N GLY A 190 3.83 -1.49 -13.26
CA GLY A 190 2.46 -1.96 -13.05
C GLY A 190 2.15 -3.25 -13.82
N ASN A 191 2.65 -3.37 -15.05
CA ASN A 191 2.50 -4.59 -15.84
C ASN A 191 3.34 -5.74 -15.28
N ASP A 192 4.59 -5.46 -14.91
CA ASP A 192 5.46 -6.45 -14.27
C ASP A 192 4.81 -6.99 -12.98
N LEU A 193 4.27 -6.11 -12.14
CA LEU A 193 3.54 -6.48 -10.92
C LEU A 193 2.34 -7.39 -11.18
N TYR A 194 1.57 -7.12 -12.23
CA TYR A 194 0.44 -7.97 -12.60
C TYR A 194 0.87 -9.39 -12.96
N HIS A 195 1.94 -9.53 -13.75
CA HIS A 195 2.49 -10.84 -14.10
C HIS A 195 3.08 -11.56 -12.90
N GLU A 196 3.77 -10.84 -12.02
CA GLU A 196 4.29 -11.41 -10.77
C GLU A 196 3.16 -11.91 -9.86
N PHE A 197 2.02 -11.19 -9.79
CA PHE A 197 0.83 -11.65 -9.06
C PHE A 197 0.21 -12.92 -9.67
N LEU A 198 0.26 -13.05 -10.98
CA LEU A 198 -0.17 -14.27 -11.67
C LEU A 198 0.76 -15.44 -11.35
N ASP A 199 2.06 -15.23 -11.35
CA ASP A 199 3.06 -16.28 -11.11
C ASP A 199 3.10 -16.71 -9.64
N ALA A 200 2.90 -15.78 -8.73
CA ALA A 200 2.79 -16.05 -7.29
C ALA A 200 1.43 -16.65 -6.86
N GLY A 201 0.45 -16.78 -7.78
CA GLY A 201 -0.88 -17.30 -7.48
C GLY A 201 -1.74 -16.35 -6.63
N VAL A 202 -1.38 -15.08 -6.56
CA VAL A 202 -2.19 -14.01 -5.94
C VAL A 202 -3.40 -13.69 -6.82
N ILE A 203 -3.19 -13.70 -8.13
CA ILE A 203 -4.26 -13.72 -9.14
C ILE A 203 -4.39 -15.16 -9.63
N ALA A 204 -5.60 -15.69 -9.54
CA ALA A 204 -5.89 -17.05 -9.95
C ALA A 204 -5.87 -17.20 -11.48
N LYS A 205 -5.47 -18.39 -11.96
CA LYS A 205 -5.45 -18.75 -13.38
C LYS A 205 -6.40 -19.91 -13.64
N ASP A 206 -7.03 -19.93 -14.80
CA ASP A 206 -7.76 -21.10 -15.30
C ASP A 206 -6.81 -22.17 -15.85
N ALA A 207 -7.38 -23.26 -16.38
CA ALA A 207 -6.60 -24.37 -16.95
C ALA A 207 -5.77 -23.96 -18.17
N ASP A 208 -6.15 -22.89 -18.85
CA ASP A 208 -5.48 -22.35 -20.04
C ASP A 208 -4.43 -21.27 -19.67
N GLY A 209 -4.30 -20.95 -18.37
CA GLY A 209 -3.36 -19.97 -17.85
C GLY A 209 -3.87 -18.52 -17.87
N ASN A 210 -5.16 -18.29 -18.18
CA ASN A 210 -5.74 -16.96 -18.16
C ASN A 210 -6.15 -16.57 -16.75
N ALA A 211 -5.99 -15.28 -16.41
CA ALA A 211 -6.45 -14.76 -15.13
C ALA A 211 -7.97 -14.88 -14.97
N ILE A 212 -8.42 -15.26 -13.79
CA ILE A 212 -9.85 -15.35 -13.42
C ILE A 212 -10.10 -14.61 -12.11
N SER A 213 -11.32 -14.15 -11.91
CA SER A 213 -11.72 -13.45 -10.67
C SER A 213 -11.92 -14.40 -9.49
N GLU A 214 -12.46 -15.58 -9.76
CA GLU A 214 -12.66 -16.60 -8.74
C GLU A 214 -11.33 -17.11 -8.20
N GLY A 215 -11.13 -17.03 -6.89
CA GLY A 215 -9.87 -17.40 -6.23
C GLY A 215 -8.79 -16.31 -6.27
N SER A 216 -8.95 -15.24 -7.03
CA SER A 216 -8.07 -14.09 -6.99
C SER A 216 -8.22 -13.31 -5.69
N LYS A 217 -7.10 -12.74 -5.20
CA LYS A 217 -6.99 -12.12 -3.87
C LYS A 217 -6.85 -10.61 -3.93
N VAL A 218 -6.66 -10.04 -5.12
CA VAL A 218 -6.35 -8.62 -5.32
C VAL A 218 -7.10 -8.05 -6.51
N ALA A 219 -7.61 -6.82 -6.36
CA ALA A 219 -8.05 -5.96 -7.46
C ALA A 219 -7.00 -4.88 -7.71
N LEU A 220 -6.75 -4.55 -8.97
CA LEU A 220 -5.76 -3.56 -9.38
C LEU A 220 -6.47 -2.35 -10.00
N VAL A 221 -6.06 -1.15 -9.60
CA VAL A 221 -6.55 0.11 -10.17
C VAL A 221 -5.35 0.97 -10.51
N TYR A 222 -5.19 1.32 -11.78
CA TYR A 222 -4.02 2.04 -12.27
C TYR A 222 -4.36 3.43 -12.81
N GLY A 223 -3.63 4.43 -12.33
CA GLY A 223 -3.52 5.77 -12.88
C GLY A 223 -2.05 6.15 -12.94
N GLN A 224 -1.34 5.63 -13.95
CA GLN A 224 0.11 5.68 -14.04
C GLN A 224 0.63 7.03 -14.56
N MET A 225 1.96 7.18 -14.66
CA MET A 225 2.59 8.48 -14.96
C MET A 225 2.30 9.03 -16.35
N ASN A 226 1.86 8.19 -17.29
CA ASN A 226 1.46 8.60 -18.64
C ASN A 226 0.04 9.17 -18.70
N GLU A 227 -0.74 9.05 -17.63
CA GLU A 227 -2.11 9.56 -17.57
C GLU A 227 -2.15 11.03 -17.12
N PRO A 228 -3.23 11.77 -17.48
CA PRO A 228 -3.37 13.17 -17.10
C PRO A 228 -3.49 13.34 -15.57
N PRO A 229 -3.23 14.54 -15.05
CA PRO A 229 -3.23 14.78 -13.60
C PRO A 229 -4.57 14.51 -12.94
N GLY A 230 -5.70 14.66 -13.64
CA GLY A 230 -7.02 14.31 -13.12
C GLY A 230 -7.13 12.82 -12.75
N ALA A 231 -6.67 11.94 -13.63
CA ALA A 231 -6.66 10.50 -13.40
C ALA A 231 -5.75 10.14 -12.21
N ARG A 232 -4.53 10.64 -12.19
CA ARG A 232 -3.56 10.39 -11.10
C ARG A 232 -4.03 10.92 -9.74
N ALA A 233 -4.80 12.02 -9.73
CA ALA A 233 -5.35 12.59 -8.51
C ALA A 233 -6.58 11.83 -7.97
N ARG A 234 -7.21 10.97 -8.75
CA ARG A 234 -8.46 10.26 -8.38
C ARG A 234 -8.30 8.75 -8.26
N VAL A 235 -7.29 8.15 -8.87
CA VAL A 235 -7.15 6.68 -8.92
C VAL A 235 -7.04 6.05 -7.52
N ALA A 236 -6.39 6.69 -6.56
CA ALA A 236 -6.34 6.20 -5.17
C ALA A 236 -7.75 6.15 -4.55
N LEU A 237 -8.61 7.12 -4.85
CA LEU A 237 -10.00 7.14 -4.40
C LEU A 237 -10.81 6.02 -5.06
N SER A 238 -10.56 5.73 -6.33
CA SER A 238 -11.19 4.61 -7.05
C SER A 238 -10.84 3.27 -6.40
N GLY A 239 -9.57 3.04 -6.11
CA GLY A 239 -9.10 1.84 -5.41
C GLY A 239 -9.68 1.72 -4.00
N LEU A 240 -9.68 2.83 -3.25
CA LEU A 240 -10.25 2.85 -1.90
C LEU A 240 -11.75 2.54 -1.88
N THR A 241 -12.49 2.98 -2.89
CA THR A 241 -13.92 2.67 -3.03
C THR A 241 -14.18 1.18 -3.17
N ILE A 242 -13.33 0.47 -3.92
CA ILE A 242 -13.41 -0.99 -4.03
C ILE A 242 -13.09 -1.64 -2.67
N ALA A 243 -12.07 -1.18 -1.98
CA ALA A 243 -11.71 -1.67 -0.65
C ALA A 243 -12.84 -1.46 0.38
N GLU A 244 -13.49 -0.30 0.35
CA GLU A 244 -14.63 0.00 1.22
C GLU A 244 -15.81 -0.95 1.02
N TYR A 245 -16.06 -1.39 -0.20
CA TYR A 245 -17.11 -2.41 -0.45
C TYR A 245 -16.81 -3.71 0.29
N PHE A 246 -15.59 -4.22 0.21
CA PHE A 246 -15.19 -5.43 0.91
C PHE A 246 -15.24 -5.29 2.43
N ARG A 247 -14.87 -4.13 2.96
CA ARG A 247 -15.00 -3.83 4.40
C ARG A 247 -16.46 -3.77 4.86
N ASP A 248 -17.29 -3.00 4.16
CA ASP A 248 -18.61 -2.58 4.64
C ASP A 248 -19.74 -3.52 4.22
N GLN A 249 -19.62 -4.19 3.08
CA GLN A 249 -20.62 -5.12 2.56
C GLN A 249 -20.26 -6.60 2.83
N GLU A 250 -18.99 -6.92 2.73
CA GLU A 250 -18.49 -8.30 2.90
C GLU A 250 -17.93 -8.55 4.31
N GLY A 251 -17.74 -7.50 5.11
CA GLY A 251 -17.25 -7.61 6.48
C GLY A 251 -15.81 -8.11 6.60
N GLN A 252 -14.97 -7.84 5.61
CA GLN A 252 -13.61 -8.34 5.54
C GLN A 252 -12.59 -7.41 6.20
N ASP A 253 -11.45 -7.98 6.57
CA ASP A 253 -10.23 -7.25 6.84
C ASP A 253 -9.48 -7.08 5.50
N VAL A 254 -9.46 -5.86 4.99
CA VAL A 254 -8.94 -5.53 3.66
C VAL A 254 -7.58 -4.87 3.77
N LEU A 255 -6.63 -5.26 2.93
CA LEU A 255 -5.41 -4.50 2.69
C LEU A 255 -5.59 -3.56 1.49
N PHE A 256 -5.21 -2.32 1.68
CA PHE A 256 -5.23 -1.30 0.63
C PHE A 256 -3.81 -0.77 0.40
N PHE A 257 -3.27 -1.05 -0.77
CA PHE A 257 -1.94 -0.59 -1.17
C PHE A 257 -2.03 0.65 -2.04
N VAL A 258 -1.19 1.64 -1.76
CA VAL A 258 -1.04 2.86 -2.57
C VAL A 258 0.43 3.00 -2.96
N ASP A 259 0.72 2.87 -4.22
CA ASP A 259 2.05 3.10 -4.74
C ASP A 259 1.98 4.11 -5.90
N ASN A 260 2.27 5.35 -5.69
CA ASN A 260 2.94 6.01 -4.58
C ASN A 260 2.07 7.14 -4.00
N ASN A 261 2.01 7.27 -2.69
CA ASN A 261 1.21 8.29 -2.03
C ASN A 261 1.68 9.72 -2.35
N PHE A 262 2.99 9.94 -2.54
CA PHE A 262 3.52 11.23 -2.98
C PHE A 262 2.95 11.65 -4.33
N ARG A 263 2.75 10.72 -5.26
CA ARG A 263 2.21 11.01 -6.60
C ARG A 263 0.76 11.48 -6.55
N PHE A 264 -0.02 10.98 -5.60
CA PHE A 264 -1.36 11.51 -5.31
C PHE A 264 -1.30 13.00 -4.98
N THR A 265 -0.41 13.39 -4.07
CA THR A 265 -0.21 14.80 -3.69
C THR A 265 0.30 15.64 -4.86
N GLN A 266 1.26 15.13 -5.63
CA GLN A 266 1.81 15.82 -6.80
C GLN A 266 0.74 16.07 -7.87
N ALA A 267 -0.08 15.08 -8.16
CA ALA A 267 -1.19 15.23 -9.11
C ALA A 267 -2.22 16.27 -8.61
N GLY A 268 -2.50 16.29 -7.31
CA GLY A 268 -3.33 17.33 -6.69
C GLY A 268 -2.77 18.73 -6.85
N ALA A 269 -1.45 18.90 -6.75
CA ALA A 269 -0.78 20.18 -7.00
C ALA A 269 -0.89 20.60 -8.47
N GLU A 270 -0.71 19.67 -9.41
CA GLU A 270 -0.91 19.94 -10.86
C GLU A 270 -2.35 20.36 -11.16
N VAL A 271 -3.34 19.66 -10.64
CA VAL A 271 -4.76 20.02 -10.80
C VAL A 271 -5.04 21.41 -10.23
N SER A 272 -4.53 21.70 -9.02
CA SER A 272 -4.71 23.00 -8.37
C SER A 272 -4.12 24.14 -9.20
N ALA A 273 -2.95 23.95 -9.80
CA ALA A 273 -2.31 24.92 -10.69
C ALA A 273 -3.13 25.14 -11.97
N LEU A 274 -3.63 24.06 -12.57
CA LEU A 274 -4.49 24.12 -13.76
C LEU A 274 -5.82 24.84 -13.50
N LEU A 275 -6.33 24.75 -12.26
CA LEU A 275 -7.52 25.49 -11.83
C LEU A 275 -7.24 26.97 -11.49
N GLY A 276 -6.00 27.41 -11.59
CA GLY A 276 -5.60 28.79 -11.29
C GLY A 276 -5.61 29.15 -9.80
N ARG A 277 -5.51 28.17 -8.92
CA ARG A 277 -5.42 28.42 -7.48
C ARG A 277 -4.03 28.91 -7.09
N ILE A 278 -3.97 29.83 -6.12
CA ILE A 278 -2.70 30.33 -5.62
C ILE A 278 -1.98 29.19 -4.86
N PRO A 279 -0.74 28.84 -5.22
CA PRO A 279 -0.02 27.77 -4.56
C PRO A 279 0.36 28.14 -3.11
N SER A 280 0.48 27.12 -2.28
CA SER A 280 1.03 27.23 -0.92
C SER A 280 2.55 27.03 -0.93
N ALA A 281 3.14 26.72 0.23
CA ALA A 281 4.57 26.49 0.37
C ALA A 281 5.08 25.42 -0.62
N VAL A 282 6.26 25.64 -1.18
CA VAL A 282 6.95 24.74 -2.13
C VAL A 282 6.14 24.44 -3.40
N GLY A 283 5.10 25.23 -3.69
CA GLY A 283 4.25 25.06 -4.88
C GLY A 283 3.11 24.04 -4.75
N TYR A 284 2.88 23.50 -3.56
CA TYR A 284 1.77 22.58 -3.31
C TYR A 284 0.41 23.29 -3.29
N GLN A 285 -0.65 22.52 -3.47
CA GLN A 285 -2.02 23.01 -3.37
C GLN A 285 -2.33 23.56 -1.96
N PRO A 286 -3.15 24.62 -1.85
CA PRO A 286 -3.59 25.14 -0.54
C PRO A 286 -4.45 24.13 0.23
N THR A 287 -5.03 23.16 -0.46
CA THR A 287 -5.88 22.09 0.09
C THR A 287 -5.11 20.81 0.44
N LEU A 288 -3.78 20.83 0.46
CA LEU A 288 -2.94 19.65 0.68
C LEU A 288 -3.37 18.81 1.89
N ALA A 289 -3.50 19.43 3.04
CA ALA A 289 -3.89 18.75 4.27
C ALA A 289 -5.31 18.19 4.21
N THR A 290 -6.23 18.94 3.60
CA THR A 290 -7.63 18.53 3.45
C THR A 290 -7.77 17.37 2.45
N ASP A 291 -7.08 17.43 1.33
CA ASP A 291 -7.11 16.38 0.32
C ASP A 291 -6.53 15.06 0.87
N MET A 292 -5.40 15.14 1.58
CA MET A 292 -4.80 14.00 2.25
C MET A 292 -5.70 13.47 3.37
N GLY A 293 -6.27 14.34 4.19
CA GLY A 293 -7.20 13.96 5.24
C GLY A 293 -8.45 13.26 4.70
N ALA A 294 -9.01 13.75 3.62
CA ALA A 294 -10.19 13.13 2.98
C ALA A 294 -9.92 11.71 2.48
N LEU A 295 -8.71 11.42 2.02
CA LEU A 295 -8.29 10.06 1.66
C LEU A 295 -8.05 9.22 2.91
N GLN A 296 -7.25 9.71 3.85
CA GLN A 296 -6.75 8.93 4.98
C GLN A 296 -7.83 8.58 6.00
N GLU A 297 -8.79 9.47 6.26
CA GLU A 297 -9.86 9.23 7.23
C GLU A 297 -10.88 8.16 6.80
N ARG A 298 -10.92 7.82 5.52
CA ARG A 298 -11.72 6.69 5.01
C ARG A 298 -11.08 5.34 5.33
N ILE A 299 -9.77 5.34 5.57
CA ILE A 299 -8.97 4.14 5.88
C ILE A 299 -9.02 3.92 7.39
N THR A 300 -9.93 3.07 7.83
CA THR A 300 -10.16 2.81 9.25
C THR A 300 -10.86 1.48 9.47
N SER A 301 -10.91 1.03 10.72
CA SER A 301 -11.75 -0.07 11.16
C SER A 301 -13.17 0.40 11.43
N THR A 302 -14.15 -0.39 11.00
CA THR A 302 -15.55 -0.20 11.34
C THR A 302 -16.07 -1.39 12.15
N ASN A 303 -17.29 -1.29 12.63
CA ASN A 303 -17.97 -2.40 13.32
C ASN A 303 -18.21 -3.63 12.42
N LYS A 304 -17.99 -3.50 11.10
CA LYS A 304 -18.19 -4.57 10.11
C LYS A 304 -16.89 -5.23 9.66
N GLY A 305 -15.85 -4.46 9.48
CA GLY A 305 -14.56 -4.91 8.98
C GLY A 305 -13.51 -3.82 9.07
N SER A 306 -12.35 -4.03 8.48
CA SER A 306 -11.26 -3.06 8.51
C SER A 306 -10.63 -2.83 7.13
N ILE A 307 -10.08 -1.62 6.94
CA ILE A 307 -9.12 -1.34 5.88
C ILE A 307 -7.82 -0.93 6.54
N THR A 308 -6.78 -1.72 6.31
CA THR A 308 -5.40 -1.38 6.70
C THR A 308 -4.65 -1.00 5.44
N SER A 309 -4.02 0.17 5.42
CA SER A 309 -3.28 0.62 4.24
C SER A 309 -1.79 0.47 4.39
N VAL A 310 -1.15 0.07 3.30
CA VAL A 310 0.30 0.11 3.12
C VAL A 310 0.58 1.09 1.98
N GLN A 311 1.20 2.20 2.31
CA GLN A 311 1.41 3.32 1.40
C GLN A 311 2.90 3.49 1.14
N ALA A 312 3.32 3.31 -0.11
CA ALA A 312 4.68 3.66 -0.49
C ALA A 312 4.83 5.18 -0.43
N VAL A 313 5.82 5.63 0.30
CA VAL A 313 6.11 7.05 0.49
C VAL A 313 7.45 7.38 -0.14
N TYR A 314 7.44 8.33 -1.06
CA TYR A 314 8.65 8.94 -1.60
C TYR A 314 8.91 10.26 -0.87
N VAL A 315 10.14 10.47 -0.48
CA VAL A 315 10.59 11.70 0.19
C VAL A 315 11.46 12.49 -0.80
N PRO A 316 10.96 13.62 -1.35
CA PRO A 316 11.73 14.43 -2.29
C PRO A 316 13.06 14.91 -1.67
N ALA A 317 14.17 14.64 -2.36
CA ALA A 317 15.51 15.04 -1.93
C ALA A 317 15.89 14.56 -0.50
N ASP A 318 15.26 13.51 -0.02
CA ASP A 318 15.41 13.00 1.35
C ASP A 318 15.07 14.04 2.45
N ASP A 319 14.27 15.05 2.09
CA ASP A 319 13.85 16.12 2.99
C ASP A 319 12.51 15.79 3.66
N LEU A 320 12.56 15.31 4.89
CA LEU A 320 11.38 15.00 5.69
C LEU A 320 10.55 16.24 6.11
N THR A 321 11.10 17.44 5.91
CA THR A 321 10.40 18.71 6.21
C THR A 321 9.58 19.22 5.03
N ASP A 322 9.70 18.60 3.84
CA ASP A 322 8.84 18.89 2.70
C ASP A 322 7.36 18.69 3.09
N PRO A 323 6.46 19.62 2.71
CA PRO A 323 5.05 19.56 3.11
C PRO A 323 4.31 18.27 2.78
N ALA A 324 4.65 17.61 1.67
CA ALA A 324 3.96 16.38 1.25
C ALA A 324 4.28 15.19 2.17
N PRO A 325 5.54 14.78 2.39
CA PRO A 325 5.84 13.74 3.35
C PRO A 325 5.44 14.14 4.78
N ALA A 326 5.67 15.38 5.20
CA ALA A 326 5.28 15.83 6.54
C ALA A 326 3.78 15.66 6.81
N THR A 327 2.92 16.00 5.84
CA THR A 327 1.48 15.79 5.94
C THR A 327 1.12 14.30 5.96
N SER A 328 1.78 13.50 5.13
CA SER A 328 1.56 12.05 5.10
C SER A 328 1.96 11.38 6.42
N PHE A 329 3.12 11.74 6.98
CA PHE A 329 3.60 11.19 8.26
C PHE A 329 2.65 11.44 9.43
N ALA A 330 1.94 12.55 9.43
CA ALA A 330 0.97 12.87 10.48
C ALA A 330 -0.16 11.81 10.59
N HIS A 331 -0.45 11.12 9.49
CA HIS A 331 -1.50 10.09 9.42
C HIS A 331 -0.99 8.67 9.69
N LEU A 332 0.32 8.43 9.63
CA LEU A 332 0.87 7.09 9.74
C LEU A 332 0.85 6.55 11.17
N ASP A 333 0.44 5.31 11.32
CA ASP A 333 0.45 4.56 12.58
C ASP A 333 1.71 3.70 12.75
N ALA A 334 2.28 3.27 11.64
CA ALA A 334 3.51 2.50 11.61
C ALA A 334 4.34 2.83 10.37
N THR A 335 5.65 2.55 10.45
CA THR A 335 6.57 2.64 9.32
C THR A 335 7.32 1.34 9.15
N THR A 336 7.40 0.86 7.91
CA THR A 336 8.24 -0.26 7.51
C THR A 336 9.32 0.28 6.59
N VAL A 337 10.57 0.23 7.05
CA VAL A 337 11.72 0.71 6.30
C VAL A 337 12.49 -0.47 5.73
N LEU A 338 12.60 -0.53 4.41
CA LEU A 338 13.44 -1.50 3.71
C LEU A 338 14.83 -0.92 3.49
N ASN A 339 15.85 -1.62 3.96
CA ASN A 339 17.23 -1.14 3.96
C ASN A 339 18.10 -1.96 3.02
N ARG A 340 18.83 -1.25 2.13
CA ARG A 340 19.72 -1.88 1.16
C ARG A 340 20.88 -2.63 1.83
N ALA A 341 21.47 -2.08 2.88
CA ALA A 341 22.57 -2.73 3.59
C ALA A 341 22.14 -4.10 4.17
N ILE A 342 20.88 -4.23 4.59
CA ILE A 342 20.33 -5.51 5.08
C ILE A 342 20.14 -6.48 3.92
N SER A 343 19.66 -6.01 2.76
CA SER A 343 19.52 -6.87 1.56
C SER A 343 20.87 -7.33 1.02
N GLU A 344 21.91 -6.51 1.12
CA GLU A 344 23.29 -6.87 0.74
C GLU A 344 23.88 -7.96 1.64
N LEU A 345 23.41 -8.10 2.88
CA LEU A 345 23.73 -9.23 3.76
C LEU A 345 22.94 -10.50 3.45
N GLY A 346 22.07 -10.47 2.43
CA GLY A 346 21.20 -11.60 2.08
C GLY A 346 20.04 -11.83 3.04
N ILE A 347 19.74 -10.85 3.91
CA ILE A 347 18.64 -10.95 4.88
C ILE A 347 17.36 -10.44 4.24
N TYR A 348 16.38 -11.31 4.06
CA TYR A 348 15.06 -11.01 3.50
C TYR A 348 13.94 -11.51 4.42
N PRO A 349 12.87 -10.70 4.63
CA PRO A 349 12.68 -9.34 4.09
C PRO A 349 13.72 -8.37 4.66
N ALA A 350 14.16 -7.44 3.84
CA ALA A 350 15.19 -6.46 4.21
C ALA A 350 14.64 -5.31 5.07
N VAL A 351 13.75 -5.62 5.98
CA VAL A 351 13.12 -4.66 6.92
C VAL A 351 14.14 -4.26 7.97
N ASP A 352 14.36 -2.96 8.11
CA ASP A 352 15.24 -2.41 9.13
C ASP A 352 14.56 -2.51 10.51
N PRO A 353 15.11 -3.30 11.43
CA PRO A 353 14.48 -3.54 12.73
C PRO A 353 14.60 -2.35 13.70
N LEU A 354 15.47 -1.39 13.43
CA LEU A 354 15.70 -0.22 14.27
C LEU A 354 14.99 1.03 13.73
N ASP A 355 14.92 1.18 12.41
CA ASP A 355 14.30 2.34 11.77
C ASP A 355 12.79 2.13 11.53
N SER A 356 12.31 0.89 11.55
CA SER A 356 10.88 0.58 11.47
C SER A 356 10.22 0.74 12.83
N THR A 357 9.05 1.39 12.85
CA THR A 357 8.34 1.75 14.09
C THR A 357 6.85 1.46 14.01
N SER A 358 6.20 1.32 15.16
CA SER A 358 4.76 1.20 15.27
C SER A 358 4.24 1.83 16.55
N ARG A 359 3.14 2.59 16.45
CA ARG A 359 2.47 3.19 17.59
C ARG A 359 1.75 2.17 18.47
N VAL A 360 1.39 1.01 17.89
CA VAL A 360 0.68 -0.05 18.65
C VAL A 360 1.63 -1.01 19.39
N LEU A 361 2.95 -0.81 19.25
CA LEU A 361 3.92 -1.56 20.06
C LEU A 361 3.96 -1.00 21.48
N GLU A 362 2.88 -1.25 22.22
CA GLU A 362 2.68 -0.85 23.61
C GLU A 362 2.12 -2.02 24.42
N PRO A 363 2.48 -2.15 25.72
CA PRO A 363 2.05 -3.29 26.54
C PRO A 363 0.54 -3.50 26.60
N ARG A 364 -0.24 -2.42 26.54
CA ARG A 364 -1.72 -2.47 26.55
C ARG A 364 -2.34 -3.06 25.29
N VAL A 365 -1.61 -3.07 24.16
CA VAL A 365 -2.11 -3.58 22.87
C VAL A 365 -1.52 -4.96 22.58
N VAL A 366 -0.20 -5.08 22.62
CA VAL A 366 0.51 -6.33 22.26
C VAL A 366 0.73 -7.27 23.43
N GLY A 367 0.56 -6.81 24.66
CA GLY A 367 0.89 -7.53 25.88
C GLY A 367 2.32 -7.27 26.35
N GLN A 368 2.55 -7.53 27.65
CA GLN A 368 3.82 -7.22 28.30
C GLN A 368 4.98 -8.04 27.73
N GLU A 369 4.78 -9.33 27.53
CA GLU A 369 5.82 -10.25 27.05
C GLU A 369 6.30 -9.89 25.64
N HIS A 370 5.39 -9.59 24.73
CA HIS A 370 5.73 -9.16 23.38
C HIS A 370 6.51 -7.84 23.40
N TYR A 371 6.03 -6.86 24.16
CA TYR A 371 6.69 -5.55 24.28
C TYR A 371 8.11 -5.66 24.84
N GLU A 372 8.30 -6.39 25.91
CA GLU A 372 9.62 -6.60 26.54
C GLU A 372 10.58 -7.33 25.59
N THR A 373 10.09 -8.37 24.92
CA THR A 373 10.89 -9.12 23.93
C THR A 373 11.32 -8.22 22.76
N ALA A 374 10.41 -7.43 22.21
CA ALA A 374 10.72 -6.49 21.13
C ALA A 374 11.76 -5.44 21.56
N ARG A 375 11.62 -4.89 22.75
CA ARG A 375 12.58 -3.92 23.32
C ARG A 375 13.94 -4.53 23.57
N ALA A 376 13.99 -5.77 24.05
CA ALA A 376 15.25 -6.48 24.25
C ALA A 376 15.96 -6.76 22.92
N VAL A 377 15.23 -7.20 21.89
CA VAL A 377 15.77 -7.37 20.53
C VAL A 377 16.33 -6.06 19.98
N GLN A 378 15.59 -4.98 20.08
CA GLN A 378 16.04 -3.65 19.61
C GLN A 378 17.29 -3.18 20.38
N SER A 379 17.35 -3.39 21.68
CA SER A 379 18.50 -3.02 22.51
C SER A 379 19.76 -3.77 22.10
N ILE A 380 19.66 -5.08 21.88
CA ILE A 380 20.78 -5.91 21.42
C ILE A 380 21.28 -5.47 20.05
N LEU A 381 20.37 -5.23 19.11
CA LEU A 381 20.72 -4.79 17.77
C LEU A 381 21.31 -3.38 17.77
N GLN A 382 20.80 -2.47 18.60
CA GLN A 382 21.33 -1.11 18.74
C GLN A 382 22.75 -1.13 19.34
N LYS A 383 22.99 -1.95 20.36
CA LYS A 383 24.32 -2.13 20.94
C LYS A 383 25.28 -2.71 19.90
N TYR A 384 24.85 -3.70 19.14
CA TYR A 384 25.66 -4.28 18.07
C TYR A 384 26.02 -3.23 17.00
N LYS A 385 25.06 -2.41 16.58
CA LYS A 385 25.31 -1.31 15.62
C LYS A 385 26.39 -0.36 16.13
N SER A 386 26.39 -0.01 17.42
CA SER A 386 27.41 0.86 18.02
C SER A 386 28.79 0.19 18.13
N LEU A 387 28.85 -1.14 18.16
CA LEU A 387 30.12 -1.88 18.22
C LEU A 387 30.71 -2.18 16.85
N GLN A 388 29.97 -2.01 15.76
CA GLN A 388 30.41 -2.37 14.40
C GLN A 388 31.69 -1.61 13.98
N ASP A 389 31.78 -0.32 14.29
CA ASP A 389 32.97 0.49 13.98
C ASP A 389 34.20 0.00 14.74
N ILE A 390 34.00 -0.38 16.01
CA ILE A 390 35.08 -0.92 16.86
C ILE A 390 35.55 -2.26 16.29
N ILE A 391 34.61 -3.13 15.91
CA ILE A 391 34.92 -4.44 15.33
C ILE A 391 35.68 -4.30 14.01
N ALA A 392 35.27 -3.33 13.17
CA ALA A 392 35.89 -3.09 11.87
C ALA A 392 37.35 -2.59 11.99
N ILE A 393 37.67 -1.82 13.05
CA ILE A 393 38.99 -1.21 13.26
C ILE A 393 39.89 -2.12 14.09
N LEU A 394 39.39 -2.63 15.18
CA LEU A 394 40.20 -3.33 16.20
C LEU A 394 40.00 -4.86 16.20
N GLY A 395 38.94 -5.35 15.56
CA GLY A 395 38.59 -6.76 15.57
C GLY A 395 37.73 -7.17 16.78
N MET A 396 37.24 -8.41 16.72
CA MET A 396 36.37 -8.99 17.76
C MET A 396 37.12 -9.24 19.08
N ASP A 397 38.43 -9.47 19.02
CA ASP A 397 39.22 -9.89 20.18
C ASP A 397 39.37 -8.78 21.23
N GLU A 398 39.29 -7.52 20.81
CA GLU A 398 39.36 -6.36 21.68
C GLU A 398 38.06 -6.07 22.46
N LEU A 399 36.97 -6.75 22.13
CA LEU A 399 35.70 -6.59 22.84
C LEU A 399 35.73 -7.30 24.21
N SER A 400 34.99 -6.72 25.17
CA SER A 400 34.72 -7.43 26.45
C SER A 400 33.91 -8.72 26.20
N GLU A 401 33.98 -9.66 27.09
CA GLU A 401 33.24 -10.93 26.99
C GLU A 401 31.72 -10.68 26.92
N GLU A 402 31.22 -9.67 27.60
CA GLU A 402 29.82 -9.25 27.55
C GLU A 402 29.47 -8.71 26.16
N ASP A 403 30.32 -7.90 25.55
CA ASP A 403 30.12 -7.35 24.21
C ASP A 403 30.23 -8.44 23.14
N LYS A 404 31.15 -9.38 23.27
CA LYS A 404 31.24 -10.56 22.39
C LYS A 404 29.95 -11.38 22.41
N LEU A 405 29.38 -11.63 23.59
CA LEU A 405 28.11 -12.33 23.76
C LEU A 405 26.96 -11.56 23.08
N THR A 406 26.92 -10.25 23.29
CA THR A 406 25.93 -9.35 22.64
C THR A 406 26.02 -9.43 21.12
N VAL A 407 27.24 -9.36 20.56
CA VAL A 407 27.45 -9.47 19.11
C VAL A 407 27.02 -10.83 18.57
N MET A 408 27.34 -11.91 19.26
CA MET A 408 26.92 -13.26 18.86
C MET A 408 25.39 -13.40 18.84
N ARG A 409 24.71 -12.92 19.86
CA ARG A 409 23.23 -12.93 19.91
C ARG A 409 22.63 -12.01 18.84
N ALA A 410 23.20 -10.82 18.64
CA ALA A 410 22.74 -9.89 17.60
C ALA A 410 22.81 -10.48 16.19
N ARG A 411 23.88 -11.17 15.85
CA ARG A 411 24.03 -11.86 14.57
C ARG A 411 23.00 -12.97 14.38
N LYS A 412 22.73 -13.76 15.43
CA LYS A 412 21.66 -14.77 15.43
C LYS A 412 20.30 -14.12 15.21
N ILE A 413 20.01 -13.04 15.94
CA ILE A 413 18.75 -12.29 15.80
C ILE A 413 18.59 -11.74 14.40
N GLN A 414 19.61 -11.13 13.80
CA GLN A 414 19.57 -10.64 12.42
C GLN A 414 19.21 -11.74 11.43
N LYS A 415 19.85 -12.89 11.53
CA LYS A 415 19.56 -14.04 10.68
C LYS A 415 18.18 -14.62 10.95
N PHE A 416 17.75 -14.64 12.21
CA PHE A 416 16.43 -15.14 12.59
C PHE A 416 15.28 -14.22 12.20
N LEU A 417 15.54 -12.93 11.98
CA LEU A 417 14.57 -12.01 11.38
C LEU A 417 14.33 -12.30 9.89
N SER A 418 15.23 -13.00 9.21
CA SER A 418 14.99 -13.50 7.86
C SER A 418 13.91 -14.59 7.85
N GLN A 419 13.17 -14.65 6.76
CA GLN A 419 12.03 -15.57 6.63
C GLN A 419 11.78 -15.90 5.17
N PRO A 420 11.59 -17.18 4.80
CA PRO A 420 11.21 -17.54 3.45
C PRO A 420 9.76 -17.15 3.18
N PHE A 421 9.52 -16.54 2.03
CA PHE A 421 8.19 -16.11 1.58
C PHE A 421 7.57 -17.12 0.63
N HIS A 422 6.25 -17.31 0.73
CA HIS A 422 5.50 -18.19 -0.17
C HIS A 422 5.59 -17.73 -1.63
N VAL A 423 5.51 -16.43 -1.85
CA VAL A 423 5.56 -15.84 -3.19
C VAL A 423 6.96 -15.92 -3.82
N ALA A 424 8.00 -16.14 -3.03
CA ALA A 424 9.36 -16.30 -3.48
C ALA A 424 9.79 -17.78 -3.65
N GLU A 425 8.96 -18.73 -3.29
CA GLU A 425 9.27 -20.17 -3.30
C GLU A 425 9.74 -20.68 -4.67
N VAL A 426 9.12 -20.18 -5.75
CA VAL A 426 9.47 -20.52 -7.13
C VAL A 426 10.91 -20.13 -7.48
N PHE A 427 11.41 -19.05 -6.89
CA PHE A 427 12.74 -18.50 -7.18
C PHE A 427 13.81 -19.04 -6.22
N THR A 428 13.45 -19.24 -4.95
CA THR A 428 14.40 -19.63 -3.91
C THR A 428 14.50 -21.14 -3.70
N GLY A 429 13.47 -21.88 -4.09
CA GLY A 429 13.34 -23.31 -3.79
C GLY A 429 13.10 -23.62 -2.30
N ILE A 430 12.88 -22.59 -1.49
CA ILE A 430 12.62 -22.74 -0.04
C ILE A 430 11.13 -22.53 0.18
N SER A 431 10.49 -23.49 0.88
CA SER A 431 9.06 -23.37 1.19
C SER A 431 8.78 -22.18 2.09
N GLY A 432 7.81 -21.36 1.69
CA GLY A 432 7.40 -20.17 2.44
C GLY A 432 6.82 -20.51 3.81
N LYS A 433 6.93 -19.56 4.74
CA LYS A 433 6.47 -19.72 6.12
C LYS A 433 5.58 -18.55 6.53
N PHE A 434 4.45 -18.89 7.12
CA PHE A 434 3.64 -17.99 7.91
C PHE A 434 3.91 -18.30 9.38
N VAL A 435 4.43 -17.35 10.13
CA VAL A 435 4.77 -17.57 11.54
C VAL A 435 3.74 -16.87 12.42
N GLN A 436 3.11 -17.62 13.31
CA GLN A 436 2.16 -17.06 14.27
C GLN A 436 2.88 -16.13 15.24
N ILE A 437 2.18 -15.08 15.69
CA ILE A 437 2.79 -14.05 16.53
C ILE A 437 3.29 -14.62 17.87
N GLU A 438 2.55 -15.56 18.43
CA GLU A 438 2.90 -16.23 19.69
C GLU A 438 4.22 -17.01 19.55
N ASP A 439 4.38 -17.71 18.42
CA ASP A 439 5.62 -18.45 18.12
C ASP A 439 6.79 -17.50 17.89
N THR A 440 6.55 -16.37 17.22
CA THR A 440 7.55 -15.33 17.02
C THR A 440 8.04 -14.77 18.35
N VAL A 441 7.14 -14.34 19.21
CA VAL A 441 7.49 -13.76 20.53
C VAL A 441 8.24 -14.77 21.39
N LYS A 442 7.72 -16.00 21.50
CA LYS A 442 8.35 -17.07 22.27
C LYS A 442 9.76 -17.40 21.76
N SER A 443 9.91 -17.53 20.45
CA SER A 443 11.19 -17.87 19.83
C SER A 443 12.25 -16.79 20.04
N PHE A 444 11.90 -15.52 19.83
CA PHE A 444 12.85 -14.42 20.05
C PHE A 444 13.18 -14.21 21.52
N LYS A 445 12.23 -14.40 22.42
CA LYS A 445 12.47 -14.35 23.85
C LYS A 445 13.54 -15.37 24.27
N ALA A 446 13.39 -16.60 23.83
CA ALA A 446 14.35 -17.67 24.14
C ALA A 446 15.76 -17.36 23.57
N VAL A 447 15.85 -16.78 22.38
CA VAL A 447 17.14 -16.36 21.81
C VAL A 447 17.77 -15.23 22.63
N VAL A 448 17.00 -14.23 23.02
CA VAL A 448 17.46 -13.10 23.85
C VAL A 448 17.92 -13.56 25.23
N GLU A 449 17.21 -14.49 25.86
CA GLU A 449 17.55 -15.07 27.17
C GLU A 449 18.76 -16.03 27.13
N GLY A 450 19.21 -16.37 25.91
CA GLY A 450 20.44 -17.16 25.70
C GLY A 450 20.24 -18.68 25.72
N GLU A 451 19.02 -19.18 25.68
CA GLU A 451 18.74 -20.61 25.62
C GLU A 451 19.42 -21.30 24.43
N TYR A 452 19.64 -20.57 23.36
CA TYR A 452 20.22 -21.07 22.11
C TYR A 452 21.59 -20.48 21.78
N ASP A 453 22.33 -20.00 22.77
CA ASP A 453 23.69 -19.46 22.57
C ASP A 453 24.66 -20.50 22.00
N HIS A 454 24.41 -21.79 22.28
CA HIS A 454 25.22 -22.91 21.78
C HIS A 454 25.00 -23.25 20.29
N LEU A 455 23.94 -22.77 19.67
CA LEU A 455 23.66 -23.02 18.25
C LEU A 455 24.47 -22.09 17.32
N PRO A 456 24.91 -22.58 16.16
CA PRO A 456 25.60 -21.73 15.19
C PRO A 456 24.65 -20.69 14.57
N GLU A 457 25.16 -19.50 14.26
CA GLU A 457 24.33 -18.40 13.71
C GLU A 457 23.63 -18.74 12.39
N ASN A 458 24.26 -19.60 11.56
CA ASN A 458 23.68 -20.00 10.27
C ASN A 458 22.44 -20.88 10.41
N ALA A 459 22.23 -21.52 11.56
CA ALA A 459 21.03 -22.29 11.84
C ALA A 459 19.76 -21.43 11.87
N PHE A 460 19.89 -20.14 12.16
CA PHE A 460 18.79 -19.19 12.25
C PHE A 460 18.42 -18.52 10.91
N TYR A 461 19.14 -18.85 9.84
CA TYR A 461 18.94 -18.22 8.54
C TYR A 461 17.78 -18.85 7.77
N MET A 462 16.85 -18.01 7.30
CA MET A 462 15.69 -18.38 6.46
C MET A 462 14.88 -19.56 7.04
N VAL A 463 14.50 -19.41 8.29
CA VAL A 463 13.63 -20.36 9.02
C VAL A 463 12.35 -19.67 9.50
N GLY A 464 11.34 -20.46 9.82
CA GLY A 464 10.11 -19.98 10.45
C GLY A 464 10.29 -19.78 11.95
N GLY A 465 10.03 -20.81 12.76
CA GLY A 465 10.18 -20.78 14.20
C GLY A 465 11.52 -21.34 14.70
N ILE A 466 11.70 -21.32 16.01
CA ILE A 466 12.94 -21.80 16.67
C ILE A 466 13.17 -23.31 16.45
N ASP A 467 12.12 -24.11 16.33
CA ASP A 467 12.24 -25.55 16.10
C ASP A 467 12.95 -25.86 14.79
N GLU A 468 12.70 -25.07 13.75
CA GLU A 468 13.40 -25.19 12.46
C GLU A 468 14.90 -24.81 12.60
N ALA A 469 15.22 -23.82 13.42
CA ALA A 469 16.60 -23.45 13.69
C ALA A 469 17.34 -24.58 14.39
N ILE A 470 16.71 -25.27 15.33
CA ILE A 470 17.26 -26.45 16.00
C ILE A 470 17.50 -27.59 15.01
N GLU A 471 16.55 -27.86 14.12
CA GLU A 471 16.72 -28.88 13.06
C GLU A 471 17.84 -28.50 12.08
N ASN A 472 17.92 -27.24 11.67
CA ASN A 472 19.00 -26.74 10.82
C ASN A 472 20.37 -26.90 11.49
N ALA A 473 20.48 -26.64 12.79
CA ALA A 473 21.73 -26.84 13.52
C ALA A 473 22.18 -28.30 13.49
N LYS A 474 21.24 -29.26 13.62
CA LYS A 474 21.53 -30.70 13.51
C LYS A 474 22.00 -31.07 12.11
N LYS A 475 21.39 -30.52 11.05
CA LYS A 475 21.81 -30.74 9.66
C LYS A 475 23.23 -30.22 9.40
N LEU A 476 23.50 -28.98 9.83
CA LEU A 476 24.82 -28.36 9.67
C LEU A 476 25.90 -29.15 10.43
N ALA A 477 25.60 -29.68 11.62
CA ALA A 477 26.51 -30.52 12.36
C ALA A 477 26.79 -31.88 11.66
N ALA A 478 25.78 -32.46 11.01
CA ALA A 478 25.92 -33.70 10.24
C ALA A 478 26.71 -33.50 8.94
N GLU A 479 26.61 -32.35 8.30
CA GLU A 479 27.36 -31.99 7.10
C GLU A 479 28.85 -31.67 7.40
N ALA A 480 29.15 -31.24 8.60
CA ALA A 480 30.50 -30.91 9.05
C ALA A 480 31.28 -32.12 9.61
N ALA A 481 30.60 -33.25 9.85
CA ALA A 481 31.17 -34.49 10.36
C ALA A 481 31.52 -35.45 9.22
#